data_5e2c51d74eed627eadbffaf8a6b34dd9
#
_entry.id   5e2c51d74eed627eadbffaf8a6b34dd9
#
_cell.length_a   1.000
_cell.length_b   1.000
_cell.length_c   1.000
_cell.angle_alpha   90.00
_cell.angle_beta   90.00
_cell.angle_gamma   90.00
#
_symmetry.space_group_name_H-M   'P 1'
#
loop_
_entity.id
_entity.type
_entity.pdbx_description
1 polymer ?
#
loop_
_entity_poly.entity_id
_entity_poly.type
_entity_poly.pdbx_seq_one_letter_code
_entity_poly.pdbx_strand_id
1 'polypeptide(L)'
;MLYKEMSQVKHVAFLTLTNFSLIAFSNAIEILRIANYLLGEEVYQWSVITVDGQPVTASNGLVFANTSQLDFANMPDVLLVCGGVNIQNAVNHNVIKLLTQASKHNIWLGGLCTGSYALAKAGLLDGYKCTIHWENMASLCEQFSSINFMEELFVIDRNRCTCAGGTAPLDLMLAFVAARFGKNLVAEISDQFMMVRARDSKDQQHIPVAARVGYSHKALVEVSALMEANIEEPLSLDELARLADLSQRHLQRMFKHTLNMTPMHYYLNLRLRRARALLLQTEMSVMSVTVACGFQSSCHFSKSYRTLFGYSPSMERSQHKHAPPVHALASSPKIYEESFTST
;
A
#
# COMPACT_ATOMS: atom_id res chain seq x y z
N MET A 1 -24.90 -7.28 -10.92
CA MET A 1 -24.71 -8.43 -10.00
C MET A 1 -23.85 -8.00 -8.82
N LEU A 2 -22.64 -7.51 -9.02
CA LEU A 2 -21.70 -7.07 -7.98
C LEU A 2 -22.28 -6.05 -6.98
N TYR A 3 -22.90 -4.97 -7.45
CA TYR A 3 -23.53 -3.95 -6.60
C TYR A 3 -24.64 -4.51 -5.71
N LYS A 4 -25.41 -5.50 -6.20
CA LYS A 4 -26.46 -6.14 -5.43
C LYS A 4 -25.89 -6.99 -4.28
N GLU A 5 -24.78 -7.65 -4.50
CA GLU A 5 -24.11 -8.44 -3.45
C GLU A 5 -23.49 -7.53 -2.40
N MET A 6 -22.80 -6.44 -2.81
CA MET A 6 -22.24 -5.44 -1.91
C MET A 6 -23.32 -4.78 -1.03
N SER A 7 -24.52 -4.55 -1.56
CA SER A 7 -25.61 -3.92 -0.82
C SER A 7 -26.19 -4.81 0.29
N GLN A 8 -25.87 -6.11 0.32
CA GLN A 8 -26.31 -7.03 1.36
C GLN A 8 -25.36 -7.08 2.56
N VAL A 9 -24.16 -6.52 2.45
CA VAL A 9 -23.16 -6.53 3.52
C VAL A 9 -23.67 -5.75 4.74
N LYS A 10 -23.65 -6.42 5.90
CA LYS A 10 -24.04 -5.88 7.20
C LYS A 10 -22.97 -6.10 8.26
N HIS A 11 -22.33 -7.27 8.27
CA HIS A 11 -21.30 -7.61 9.25
C HIS A 11 -19.93 -7.74 8.59
N VAL A 12 -18.97 -6.93 9.06
CA VAL A 12 -17.57 -6.92 8.59
C VAL A 12 -16.65 -7.36 9.71
N ALA A 13 -15.89 -8.44 9.50
CA ALA A 13 -14.85 -8.86 10.42
C ALA A 13 -13.48 -8.37 9.96
N PHE A 14 -12.69 -7.85 10.88
CA PHE A 14 -11.32 -7.38 10.66
C PHE A 14 -10.35 -8.35 11.32
N LEU A 15 -9.66 -9.17 10.50
CA LEU A 15 -8.57 -10.04 10.96
C LEU A 15 -7.29 -9.20 11.06
N THR A 16 -6.96 -8.80 12.27
CA THR A 16 -5.76 -8.00 12.56
C THR A 16 -4.55 -8.90 12.75
N LEU A 17 -3.52 -8.68 11.94
CA LEU A 17 -2.24 -9.39 12.04
C LEU A 17 -1.23 -8.55 12.83
N THR A 18 -0.24 -9.19 13.44
CA THR A 18 0.84 -8.47 14.16
C THR A 18 1.47 -7.38 13.28
N ASN A 19 1.67 -6.20 13.84
CA ASN A 19 2.13 -4.98 13.15
C ASN A 19 1.18 -4.49 12.05
N PHE A 20 -0.12 -4.73 12.17
CA PHE A 20 -1.10 -4.20 11.24
C PHE A 20 -1.09 -2.66 11.22
N SER A 21 -1.46 -2.08 10.09
CA SER A 21 -1.58 -0.63 9.92
C SER A 21 -2.83 -0.11 10.64
N LEU A 22 -2.63 0.57 11.78
CA LEU A 22 -3.73 1.12 12.55
C LEU A 22 -4.55 2.14 11.75
N ILE A 23 -3.89 3.01 10.97
CA ILE A 23 -4.58 4.00 10.15
C ILE A 23 -5.47 3.32 9.09
N ALA A 24 -5.01 2.23 8.47
CA ALA A 24 -5.79 1.50 7.48
C ALA A 24 -7.02 0.84 8.11
N PHE A 25 -6.84 0.20 9.27
CA PHE A 25 -7.93 -0.40 10.04
C PHE A 25 -8.94 0.65 10.52
N SER A 26 -8.46 1.75 11.14
CA SER A 26 -9.33 2.80 11.68
C SER A 26 -10.16 3.47 10.58
N ASN A 27 -9.56 3.75 9.43
CA ASN A 27 -10.29 4.33 8.31
C ASN A 27 -11.41 3.42 7.79
N ALA A 28 -11.23 2.10 7.81
CA ALA A 28 -12.28 1.18 7.39
C ALA A 28 -13.43 1.11 8.42
N ILE A 29 -13.11 0.95 9.70
CA ILE A 29 -14.12 0.80 10.76
C ILE A 29 -14.92 2.08 11.00
N GLU A 30 -14.28 3.25 10.91
CA GLU A 30 -14.92 4.54 11.14
C GLU A 30 -15.99 4.88 10.09
N ILE A 31 -15.85 4.41 8.84
CA ILE A 31 -16.91 4.58 7.84
C ILE A 31 -18.18 3.85 8.25
N LEU A 32 -18.06 2.63 8.79
CA LEU A 32 -19.22 1.86 9.26
C LEU A 32 -19.89 2.54 10.48
N ARG A 33 -19.06 3.03 11.40
CA ARG A 33 -19.51 3.75 12.60
C ARG A 33 -20.27 5.04 12.24
N ILE A 34 -19.70 5.84 11.33
CA ILE A 34 -20.32 7.11 10.91
C ILE A 34 -21.60 6.85 10.10
N ALA A 35 -21.64 5.79 9.27
CA ALA A 35 -22.87 5.40 8.57
C ALA A 35 -24.00 5.09 9.57
N ASN A 36 -23.71 4.29 10.62
CA ASN A 36 -24.67 4.02 11.68
C ASN A 36 -25.11 5.30 12.41
N TYR A 37 -24.17 6.18 12.71
CA TYR A 37 -24.46 7.44 13.40
C TYR A 37 -25.38 8.36 12.59
N LEU A 38 -25.12 8.55 11.30
CA LEU A 38 -25.91 9.44 10.44
C LEU A 38 -27.32 8.85 10.13
N LEU A 39 -27.44 7.54 10.07
CA LEU A 39 -28.73 6.87 9.86
C LEU A 39 -29.54 6.74 11.14
N GLY A 40 -28.93 6.92 12.32
CA GLY A 40 -29.58 6.77 13.63
C GLY A 40 -29.93 5.32 13.98
N GLU A 41 -29.36 4.34 13.26
CA GLU A 41 -29.59 2.90 13.46
C GLU A 41 -28.35 2.06 13.16
N GLU A 42 -28.27 0.88 13.76
CA GLU A 42 -27.13 -0.03 13.60
C GLU A 42 -27.29 -0.87 12.31
N VAL A 43 -26.99 -0.25 11.16
CA VAL A 43 -27.06 -0.90 9.83
C VAL A 43 -25.83 -1.74 9.51
N TYR A 44 -24.70 -1.44 10.16
CA TYR A 44 -23.45 -2.17 10.07
C TYR A 44 -23.00 -2.65 11.44
N GLN A 45 -22.56 -3.88 11.51
CA GLN A 45 -21.88 -4.49 12.65
C GLN A 45 -20.44 -4.83 12.25
N TRP A 46 -19.53 -4.84 13.21
CA TRP A 46 -18.17 -5.27 12.98
C TRP A 46 -17.61 -6.06 14.15
N SER A 47 -16.63 -6.90 13.83
CA SER A 47 -15.85 -7.63 14.83
C SER A 47 -14.36 -7.48 14.54
N VAL A 48 -13.56 -7.36 15.59
CA VAL A 48 -12.10 -7.37 15.51
C VAL A 48 -11.62 -8.74 15.96
N ILE A 49 -10.96 -9.45 15.08
CA ILE A 49 -10.52 -10.82 15.33
C ILE A 49 -9.01 -10.98 15.16
N THR A 50 -8.47 -11.92 15.88
CA THR A 50 -7.12 -12.47 15.69
C THR A 50 -7.22 -13.98 15.51
N VAL A 51 -6.14 -14.63 15.07
CA VAL A 51 -6.14 -16.07 14.83
C VAL A 51 -6.44 -16.88 16.11
N ASP A 52 -5.97 -16.39 17.25
CA ASP A 52 -6.05 -17.03 18.55
C ASP A 52 -6.92 -16.29 19.59
N GLY A 53 -7.52 -15.17 19.20
CA GLY A 53 -8.32 -14.29 20.08
C GLY A 53 -7.48 -13.49 21.07
N GLN A 54 -6.14 -13.56 20.97
CA GLN A 54 -5.25 -12.84 21.88
C GLN A 54 -5.04 -11.37 21.44
N PRO A 55 -4.64 -10.49 22.37
CA PRO A 55 -4.28 -9.12 22.05
C PRO A 55 -3.24 -9.02 20.92
N VAL A 56 -3.37 -8.03 20.07
CA VAL A 56 -2.49 -7.80 18.93
C VAL A 56 -1.89 -6.39 18.95
N THR A 57 -0.63 -6.27 18.58
CA THR A 57 0.08 -4.98 18.51
C THR A 57 0.04 -4.44 17.10
N ALA A 58 -0.41 -3.20 16.94
CA ALA A 58 -0.36 -2.45 15.69
C ALA A 58 1.07 -1.95 15.38
N SER A 59 1.32 -1.52 14.16
CA SER A 59 2.65 -1.05 13.71
C SER A 59 3.15 0.21 14.43
N ASN A 60 2.28 0.96 15.06
CA ASN A 60 2.61 2.13 15.88
C ASN A 60 2.81 1.80 17.37
N GLY A 61 2.80 0.51 17.76
CA GLY A 61 3.02 0.04 19.13
C GLY A 61 1.77 -0.02 20.03
N LEU A 62 0.61 0.47 19.56
CA LEU A 62 -0.64 0.34 20.33
C LEU A 62 -1.13 -1.11 20.33
N VAL A 63 -1.59 -1.57 21.49
CA VAL A 63 -2.12 -2.92 21.70
C VAL A 63 -3.65 -2.89 21.69
N PHE A 64 -4.23 -3.76 20.88
CA PHE A 64 -5.66 -4.02 20.84
C PHE A 64 -5.96 -5.29 21.64
N ALA A 65 -6.67 -5.12 22.77
CA ALA A 65 -7.01 -6.21 23.68
C ALA A 65 -8.42 -6.78 23.48
N ASN A 66 -9.31 -6.00 22.87
CA ASN A 66 -10.69 -6.44 22.61
C ASN A 66 -10.79 -7.17 21.28
N THR A 67 -10.26 -8.39 21.23
CA THR A 67 -10.25 -9.27 20.06
C THR A 67 -10.92 -10.61 20.38
N SER A 68 -11.43 -11.27 19.36
CA SER A 68 -12.01 -12.61 19.44
C SER A 68 -11.42 -13.52 18.36
N GLN A 69 -11.79 -14.78 18.34
CA GLN A 69 -11.57 -15.67 17.20
C GLN A 69 -12.72 -15.55 16.20
N LEU A 70 -12.45 -15.98 14.94
CA LEU A 70 -13.50 -16.09 13.94
C LEU A 70 -14.49 -17.18 14.36
N ASP A 71 -15.77 -16.82 14.47
CA ASP A 71 -16.85 -17.75 14.73
C ASP A 71 -17.35 -18.35 13.40
N PHE A 72 -17.01 -19.60 13.14
CA PHE A 72 -17.43 -20.33 11.94
C PHE A 72 -18.91 -20.72 11.94
N ALA A 73 -19.59 -20.67 13.09
CA ALA A 73 -21.04 -20.89 13.16
C ALA A 73 -21.82 -19.63 12.79
N ASN A 74 -21.20 -18.45 12.94
CA ASN A 74 -21.81 -17.15 12.67
C ASN A 74 -20.85 -16.28 11.85
N MET A 75 -20.67 -16.64 10.58
CA MET A 75 -19.70 -16.01 9.68
C MET A 75 -20.10 -14.56 9.33
N PRO A 76 -19.13 -13.64 9.24
CA PRO A 76 -19.39 -12.30 8.72
C PRO A 76 -19.69 -12.33 7.22
N ASP A 77 -20.31 -11.28 6.70
CA ASP A 77 -20.49 -11.10 5.26
C ASP A 77 -19.18 -10.82 4.53
N VAL A 78 -18.26 -10.11 5.21
CA VAL A 78 -16.93 -9.75 4.71
C VAL A 78 -15.87 -9.99 5.77
N LEU A 79 -14.78 -10.67 5.40
CA LEU A 79 -13.58 -10.83 6.21
C LEU A 79 -12.42 -10.04 5.58
N LEU A 80 -11.98 -8.97 6.25
CA LEU A 80 -10.88 -8.10 5.82
C LEU A 80 -9.62 -8.39 6.61
N VAL A 81 -8.56 -8.81 5.93
CA VAL A 81 -7.24 -9.01 6.55
C VAL A 81 -6.52 -7.68 6.66
N CYS A 82 -6.25 -7.24 7.88
CA CYS A 82 -5.51 -6.02 8.18
C CYS A 82 -4.01 -6.35 8.28
N GLY A 83 -3.26 -6.01 7.24
CA GLY A 83 -1.81 -6.13 7.21
C GLY A 83 -1.12 -4.80 7.54
N GLY A 84 0.21 -4.83 7.63
CA GLY A 84 1.04 -3.66 7.91
C GLY A 84 2.52 -3.97 7.66
N VAL A 85 3.38 -3.57 8.58
CA VAL A 85 4.84 -3.71 8.47
C VAL A 85 5.27 -5.17 8.67
N ASN A 86 6.25 -5.62 7.86
CA ASN A 86 6.82 -6.99 7.93
C ASN A 86 5.75 -8.09 7.81
N ILE A 87 4.84 -7.94 6.88
CA ILE A 87 3.70 -8.84 6.68
C ILE A 87 4.11 -10.31 6.51
N GLN A 88 5.28 -10.58 5.92
CA GLN A 88 5.79 -11.94 5.71
C GLN A 88 5.94 -12.70 7.05
N ASN A 89 6.36 -12.01 8.11
CA ASN A 89 6.53 -12.58 9.44
C ASN A 89 5.19 -12.78 10.16
N ALA A 90 4.18 -11.98 9.85
CA ALA A 90 2.86 -12.06 10.45
C ALA A 90 2.00 -13.17 9.82
N VAL A 91 2.27 -13.57 8.57
CA VAL A 91 1.50 -14.60 7.85
C VAL A 91 2.13 -15.98 8.04
N ASN A 92 1.72 -16.66 9.08
CA ASN A 92 2.12 -18.02 9.41
C ASN A 92 1.08 -19.05 8.92
N HIS A 93 1.36 -20.34 9.16
CA HIS A 93 0.48 -21.45 8.78
C HIS A 93 -0.95 -21.31 9.35
N ASN A 94 -1.12 -20.81 10.57
CA ASN A 94 -2.43 -20.67 11.21
C ASN A 94 -3.28 -19.60 10.51
N VAL A 95 -2.68 -18.47 10.06
CA VAL A 95 -3.35 -17.47 9.26
C VAL A 95 -3.83 -18.06 7.94
N ILE A 96 -2.96 -18.78 7.22
CA ILE A 96 -3.30 -19.45 5.95
C ILE A 96 -4.43 -20.44 6.15
N LYS A 97 -4.36 -21.28 7.19
CA LYS A 97 -5.38 -22.26 7.51
C LYS A 97 -6.74 -21.61 7.78
N LEU A 98 -6.77 -20.53 8.59
CA LEU A 98 -7.98 -19.76 8.89
C LEU A 98 -8.60 -19.20 7.61
N LEU A 99 -7.81 -18.53 6.76
CA LEU A 99 -8.28 -17.95 5.52
C LEU A 99 -8.79 -19.01 4.54
N THR A 100 -8.09 -20.15 4.43
CA THR A 100 -8.53 -21.28 3.59
C THR A 100 -9.82 -21.90 4.10
N GLN A 101 -10.03 -21.97 5.42
CA GLN A 101 -11.30 -22.42 5.99
C GLN A 101 -12.42 -21.42 5.72
N ALA A 102 -12.17 -20.11 5.96
CA ALA A 102 -13.13 -19.05 5.72
C ALA A 102 -13.55 -18.97 4.24
N SER A 103 -12.64 -19.23 3.30
CA SER A 103 -12.93 -19.22 1.85
C SER A 103 -13.95 -20.27 1.38
N LYS A 104 -14.20 -21.30 2.20
CA LYS A 104 -15.23 -22.33 1.91
C LYS A 104 -16.63 -21.86 2.22
N HIS A 105 -16.79 -20.75 2.92
CA HIS A 105 -18.06 -20.11 3.18
C HIS A 105 -18.33 -19.04 2.10
N ASN A 106 -19.60 -18.78 1.85
CA ASN A 106 -19.99 -17.79 0.83
C ASN A 106 -19.88 -16.36 1.37
N ILE A 107 -18.64 -15.94 1.71
CA ILE A 107 -18.30 -14.62 2.23
C ILE A 107 -17.34 -13.88 1.30
N TRP A 108 -17.29 -12.58 1.44
CA TRP A 108 -16.28 -11.77 0.79
C TRP A 108 -14.96 -11.86 1.56
N LEU A 109 -13.85 -11.99 0.83
CA LEU A 109 -12.51 -11.91 1.42
C LEU A 109 -11.80 -10.67 0.89
N GLY A 110 -11.15 -9.94 1.78
CA GLY A 110 -10.44 -8.74 1.38
C GLY A 110 -9.15 -8.51 2.15
N GLY A 111 -8.35 -7.56 1.63
CA GLY A 111 -7.08 -7.16 2.24
C GLY A 111 -6.97 -5.64 2.34
N LEU A 112 -6.61 -5.15 3.52
CA LEU A 112 -6.29 -3.76 3.78
C LEU A 112 -4.77 -3.59 3.92
N CYS A 113 -4.22 -2.58 3.26
CA CYS A 113 -2.78 -2.29 3.23
C CYS A 113 -1.99 -3.48 2.64
N THR A 114 -1.20 -4.16 3.45
CA THR A 114 -0.46 -5.36 3.03
C THR A 114 -1.23 -6.67 3.28
N GLY A 115 -2.48 -6.61 3.73
CA GLY A 115 -3.33 -7.79 4.01
C GLY A 115 -3.57 -8.67 2.78
N SER A 116 -3.54 -8.10 1.58
CA SER A 116 -3.60 -8.85 0.32
C SER A 116 -2.48 -9.90 0.18
N TYR A 117 -1.32 -9.69 0.81
CA TYR A 117 -0.25 -10.70 0.88
C TYR A 117 -0.72 -12.01 1.51
N ALA A 118 -1.49 -11.93 2.60
CA ALA A 118 -1.99 -13.13 3.28
C ALA A 118 -2.93 -13.94 2.37
N LEU A 119 -3.81 -13.25 1.64
CA LEU A 119 -4.70 -13.88 0.66
C LEU A 119 -3.93 -14.47 -0.52
N ALA A 120 -2.92 -13.77 -1.04
CA ALA A 120 -2.04 -14.26 -2.10
C ALA A 120 -1.29 -15.51 -1.66
N LYS A 121 -0.70 -15.50 -0.44
CA LYS A 121 0.01 -16.63 0.14
C LYS A 121 -0.87 -17.85 0.37
N ALA A 122 -2.16 -17.64 0.62
CA ALA A 122 -3.17 -18.71 0.75
C ALA A 122 -3.75 -19.18 -0.60
N GLY A 123 -3.30 -18.65 -1.76
CA GLY A 123 -3.81 -18.98 -3.09
C GLY A 123 -5.24 -18.46 -3.36
N LEU A 124 -5.71 -17.49 -2.56
CA LEU A 124 -7.10 -17.00 -2.61
C LEU A 124 -7.29 -15.78 -3.54
N LEU A 125 -6.23 -15.33 -4.19
CA LEU A 125 -6.25 -14.25 -5.20
C LEU A 125 -5.94 -14.75 -6.61
N ASP A 126 -5.70 -16.04 -6.81
CA ASP A 126 -5.43 -16.61 -8.12
C ASP A 126 -6.61 -16.38 -9.07
N GLY A 127 -6.33 -15.78 -10.24
CA GLY A 127 -7.34 -15.41 -11.22
C GLY A 127 -8.26 -14.25 -10.83
N TYR A 128 -7.93 -13.51 -9.78
CA TYR A 128 -8.59 -12.26 -9.41
C TYR A 128 -7.72 -11.05 -9.74
N LYS A 129 -8.37 -9.92 -10.03
CA LYS A 129 -7.73 -8.61 -9.96
C LYS A 129 -7.67 -8.18 -8.50
N CYS A 130 -6.54 -7.65 -8.08
CA CYS A 130 -6.35 -7.19 -6.71
C CYS A 130 -5.33 -6.04 -6.66
N THR A 131 -5.21 -5.43 -5.51
CA THR A 131 -4.18 -4.42 -5.23
C THR A 131 -3.58 -4.64 -3.84
N ILE A 132 -2.50 -3.97 -3.57
CA ILE A 132 -1.79 -3.95 -2.29
C ILE A 132 -1.14 -2.58 -2.12
N HIS A 133 -0.63 -2.27 -0.93
CA HIS A 133 0.16 -1.05 -0.69
C HIS A 133 1.29 -0.90 -1.71
N TRP A 134 1.42 0.28 -2.31
CA TRP A 134 2.33 0.56 -3.42
C TRP A 134 3.79 0.16 -3.16
N GLU A 135 4.27 0.30 -1.91
CA GLU A 135 5.63 -0.14 -1.53
C GLU A 135 5.87 -1.64 -1.69
N ASN A 136 4.81 -2.45 -1.63
CA ASN A 136 4.88 -3.90 -1.72
C ASN A 136 4.52 -4.44 -3.10
N MET A 137 3.90 -3.60 -3.95
CA MET A 137 3.40 -3.99 -5.27
C MET A 137 4.45 -4.75 -6.08
N ALA A 138 5.61 -4.17 -6.16
CA ALA A 138 6.70 -4.69 -6.93
C ALA A 138 7.20 -6.06 -6.48
N SER A 139 7.36 -6.23 -5.16
CA SER A 139 7.84 -7.50 -4.62
C SER A 139 6.80 -8.61 -4.76
N LEU A 140 5.51 -8.25 -4.73
CA LEU A 140 4.45 -9.22 -4.90
C LEU A 140 4.29 -9.65 -6.37
N CYS A 141 4.43 -8.75 -7.31
CA CYS A 141 4.46 -9.11 -8.74
C CYS A 141 5.57 -10.12 -9.05
N GLU A 142 6.75 -9.95 -8.45
CA GLU A 142 7.86 -10.89 -8.57
C GLU A 142 7.56 -12.25 -7.89
N GLN A 143 6.95 -12.22 -6.70
CA GLN A 143 6.70 -13.42 -5.90
C GLN A 143 5.48 -14.22 -6.39
N PHE A 144 4.47 -13.56 -6.94
CA PHE A 144 3.19 -14.14 -7.34
C PHE A 144 2.85 -13.77 -8.78
N SER A 145 3.60 -14.32 -9.74
CA SER A 145 3.47 -14.02 -11.17
C SER A 145 2.11 -14.41 -11.79
N SER A 146 1.34 -15.29 -11.13
CA SER A 146 -0.01 -15.69 -11.55
C SER A 146 -1.12 -14.73 -11.13
N ILE A 147 -0.83 -13.77 -10.24
CA ILE A 147 -1.83 -12.84 -9.70
C ILE A 147 -1.78 -11.52 -10.47
N ASN A 148 -2.95 -11.00 -10.84
CA ASN A 148 -3.07 -9.73 -11.55
C ASN A 148 -3.16 -8.56 -10.56
N PHE A 149 -2.02 -8.01 -10.14
CA PHE A 149 -1.94 -6.82 -9.30
C PHE A 149 -2.15 -5.54 -10.11
N MET A 150 -3.08 -4.71 -9.65
CA MET A 150 -3.44 -3.42 -10.23
C MET A 150 -2.89 -2.28 -9.38
N GLU A 151 -2.37 -1.21 -10.00
CA GLU A 151 -1.90 0.01 -9.30
C GLU A 151 -3.07 0.92 -8.89
N GLU A 152 -4.24 0.37 -8.69
CA GLU A 152 -5.44 1.10 -8.28
C GLU A 152 -5.48 1.29 -6.76
N LEU A 153 -6.20 2.32 -6.30
CA LEU A 153 -6.36 2.63 -4.89
C LEU A 153 -7.04 1.49 -4.14
N PHE A 154 -8.08 0.92 -4.73
CA PHE A 154 -8.72 -0.31 -4.30
C PHE A 154 -9.29 -1.07 -5.51
N VAL A 155 -9.43 -2.38 -5.37
CA VAL A 155 -9.98 -3.25 -6.39
C VAL A 155 -11.08 -4.11 -5.78
N ILE A 156 -12.22 -4.17 -6.43
CA ILE A 156 -13.32 -5.08 -6.13
C ILE A 156 -13.52 -5.97 -7.35
N ASP A 157 -13.25 -7.26 -7.20
CA ASP A 157 -13.45 -8.27 -8.24
C ASP A 157 -14.21 -9.48 -7.70
N ARG A 158 -15.45 -9.65 -8.16
CA ARG A 158 -16.35 -10.69 -7.67
C ARG A 158 -16.51 -10.61 -6.14
N ASN A 159 -16.14 -11.63 -5.40
CA ASN A 159 -16.17 -11.65 -3.93
C ASN A 159 -14.77 -11.40 -3.30
N ARG A 160 -13.93 -10.66 -3.97
CA ARG A 160 -12.64 -10.17 -3.43
C ARG A 160 -12.62 -8.65 -3.42
N CYS A 161 -12.15 -8.07 -2.32
CA CYS A 161 -11.97 -6.63 -2.19
C CYS A 161 -10.62 -6.32 -1.53
N THR A 162 -9.76 -5.64 -2.23
CA THR A 162 -8.42 -5.31 -1.76
C THR A 162 -8.16 -3.82 -1.92
N CYS A 163 -7.42 -3.22 -1.01
CA CYS A 163 -7.04 -1.82 -1.12
C CYS A 163 -5.61 -1.55 -0.66
N ALA A 164 -5.11 -0.42 -1.08
CA ALA A 164 -3.85 0.13 -0.62
C ALA A 164 -3.87 0.46 0.88
N GLY A 165 -2.79 0.99 1.39
CA GLY A 165 -2.67 1.46 2.76
C GLY A 165 -3.15 2.90 2.98
N GLY A 166 -2.81 3.43 4.15
CA GLY A 166 -3.15 4.80 4.52
C GLY A 166 -4.66 5.02 4.61
N THR A 167 -5.17 5.95 3.82
CA THR A 167 -6.60 6.31 3.77
C THR A 167 -7.41 5.56 2.70
N ALA A 168 -6.79 4.69 1.91
CA ALA A 168 -7.50 3.93 0.86
C ALA A 168 -8.63 3.00 1.38
N PRO A 169 -8.52 2.38 2.57
CA PRO A 169 -9.62 1.61 3.16
C PRO A 169 -10.90 2.41 3.37
N LEU A 170 -10.79 3.72 3.61
CA LEU A 170 -11.93 4.62 3.70
C LEU A 170 -12.73 4.63 2.39
N ASP A 171 -12.04 4.78 1.24
CA ASP A 171 -12.69 4.82 -0.07
C ASP A 171 -13.29 3.45 -0.44
N LEU A 172 -12.62 2.34 -0.09
CA LEU A 172 -13.17 1.00 -0.27
C LEU A 172 -14.48 0.84 0.51
N MET A 173 -14.53 1.25 1.79
CA MET A 173 -15.75 1.13 2.60
C MET A 173 -16.84 2.10 2.15
N LEU A 174 -16.49 3.30 1.67
CA LEU A 174 -17.45 4.21 1.04
C LEU A 174 -18.11 3.59 -0.21
N ALA A 175 -17.39 2.74 -0.96
CA ALA A 175 -17.98 2.01 -2.08
C ALA A 175 -19.05 1.00 -1.61
N PHE A 176 -18.87 0.31 -0.47
CA PHE A 176 -19.88 -0.54 0.14
C PHE A 176 -21.10 0.27 0.62
N VAL A 177 -20.88 1.41 1.26
CA VAL A 177 -21.95 2.32 1.67
C VAL A 177 -22.72 2.83 0.45
N ALA A 178 -22.01 3.26 -0.60
CA ALA A 178 -22.63 3.72 -1.84
C ALA A 178 -23.54 2.66 -2.50
N ALA A 179 -23.09 1.40 -2.49
CA ALA A 179 -23.86 0.28 -3.05
C ALA A 179 -25.16 0.00 -2.29
N ARG A 180 -25.19 0.26 -0.99
CA ARG A 180 -26.35 -0.01 -0.13
C ARG A 180 -27.26 1.20 0.05
N PHE A 181 -26.72 2.38 0.25
CA PHE A 181 -27.46 3.59 0.65
C PHE A 181 -27.35 4.73 -0.36
N GLY A 182 -26.54 4.58 -1.42
CA GLY A 182 -26.39 5.59 -2.47
C GLY A 182 -25.38 6.69 -2.12
N LYS A 183 -25.26 7.64 -3.05
CA LYS A 183 -24.21 8.68 -3.01
C LYS A 183 -24.47 9.79 -2.00
N ASN A 184 -25.72 10.01 -1.59
CA ASN A 184 -26.05 11.07 -0.63
C ASN A 184 -25.42 10.79 0.74
N LEU A 185 -25.59 9.58 1.27
CA LEU A 185 -24.95 9.19 2.53
C LEU A 185 -23.42 9.22 2.44
N VAL A 186 -22.85 8.85 1.29
CA VAL A 186 -21.39 8.97 1.05
C VAL A 186 -20.92 10.42 1.16
N ALA A 187 -21.68 11.39 0.62
CA ALA A 187 -21.34 12.80 0.74
C ALA A 187 -21.40 13.26 2.21
N GLU A 188 -22.45 12.91 2.94
CA GLU A 188 -22.58 13.24 4.36
C GLU A 188 -21.44 12.63 5.23
N ILE A 189 -21.06 11.38 4.95
CA ILE A 189 -19.91 10.75 5.59
C ILE A 189 -18.61 11.49 5.22
N SER A 190 -18.42 11.85 3.94
CA SER A 190 -17.24 12.57 3.49
C SER A 190 -17.09 13.92 4.20
N ASP A 191 -18.19 14.63 4.46
CA ASP A 191 -18.21 15.88 5.21
C ASP A 191 -17.73 15.67 6.66
N GLN A 192 -18.11 14.56 7.32
CA GLN A 192 -17.63 14.22 8.66
C GLN A 192 -16.11 13.99 8.72
N PHE A 193 -15.53 13.49 7.63
CA PHE A 193 -14.09 13.30 7.48
C PHE A 193 -13.36 14.52 6.88
N MET A 194 -14.08 15.64 6.67
CA MET A 194 -13.54 16.85 6.03
C MET A 194 -12.88 16.56 4.66
N MET A 195 -13.41 15.58 3.95
CA MET A 195 -12.92 15.18 2.64
C MET A 195 -13.60 16.00 1.55
N VAL A 196 -12.81 16.48 0.59
CA VAL A 196 -13.34 17.20 -0.60
C VAL A 196 -14.24 16.27 -1.45
N ARG A 197 -13.88 15.00 -1.55
CA ARG A 197 -14.62 13.94 -2.23
C ARG A 197 -14.14 12.55 -1.83
N ALA A 198 -14.97 11.55 -1.98
CA ALA A 198 -14.52 10.15 -2.05
C ALA A 198 -13.66 9.97 -3.31
N ARG A 199 -12.56 9.25 -3.19
CA ARG A 199 -11.67 8.95 -4.33
C ARG A 199 -12.21 7.76 -5.13
N ASP A 200 -11.92 7.75 -6.43
CA ASP A 200 -12.25 6.63 -7.31
C ASP A 200 -11.23 5.49 -7.14
N SER A 201 -11.64 4.26 -7.46
CA SER A 201 -10.75 3.09 -7.43
C SER A 201 -9.48 3.31 -8.27
N LYS A 202 -9.62 4.01 -9.39
CA LYS A 202 -8.54 4.31 -10.34
C LYS A 202 -7.65 5.48 -9.95
N ASP A 203 -7.97 6.19 -8.86
CA ASP A 203 -7.08 7.21 -8.33
C ASP A 203 -5.74 6.55 -7.94
N GLN A 204 -4.62 7.20 -8.23
CA GLN A 204 -3.30 6.64 -7.98
C GLN A 204 -3.00 6.52 -6.47
N GLN A 205 -2.44 5.40 -6.05
CA GLN A 205 -1.98 5.19 -4.68
C GLN A 205 -0.84 6.11 -4.29
N HIS A 206 0.09 6.30 -5.19
CA HIS A 206 1.28 7.12 -5.00
C HIS A 206 1.26 8.29 -5.97
N ILE A 207 1.16 9.48 -5.42
CA ILE A 207 1.39 10.69 -6.20
C ILE A 207 2.90 10.93 -6.18
N PRO A 208 3.61 10.87 -7.32
CA PRO A 208 5.03 11.16 -7.38
C PRO A 208 5.36 12.46 -6.64
N VAL A 209 6.50 12.51 -5.96
CA VAL A 209 6.94 13.70 -5.19
C VAL A 209 6.88 14.96 -6.04
N ALA A 210 7.20 14.83 -7.34
CA ALA A 210 7.07 15.88 -8.33
C ALA A 210 5.67 16.49 -8.44
N ALA A 211 4.61 15.69 -8.28
CA ALA A 211 3.23 16.16 -8.33
C ALA A 211 2.73 16.79 -7.03
N ARG A 212 3.42 16.51 -5.90
CA ARG A 212 3.08 17.09 -4.58
C ARG A 212 3.53 18.54 -4.42
N VAL A 213 4.52 18.97 -5.18
CA VAL A 213 5.14 20.29 -5.05
C VAL A 213 4.41 21.38 -5.87
N GLY A 214 3.23 21.07 -6.39
CA GLY A 214 2.35 22.03 -7.04
C GLY A 214 1.98 21.61 -8.46
N TYR A 215 0.73 21.73 -8.80
CA TYR A 215 0.12 21.40 -10.10
C TYR A 215 0.68 22.18 -11.30
N SER A 216 1.70 23.04 -11.12
CA SER A 216 2.20 23.92 -12.16
C SER A 216 3.12 23.27 -13.20
N HIS A 217 3.57 22.02 -12.98
CA HIS A 217 4.53 21.36 -13.89
C HIS A 217 4.07 19.97 -14.35
N LYS A 218 3.06 19.93 -15.23
CA LYS A 218 2.57 18.70 -15.87
C LYS A 218 3.74 17.84 -16.42
N ALA A 219 4.71 18.46 -17.07
CA ALA A 219 5.89 17.81 -17.61
C ALA A 219 6.76 17.12 -16.54
N LEU A 220 6.85 17.65 -15.32
CA LEU A 220 7.59 17.02 -14.23
C LEU A 220 6.93 15.71 -13.80
N VAL A 221 5.60 15.69 -13.74
CA VAL A 221 4.80 14.50 -13.43
C VAL A 221 4.98 13.44 -14.52
N GLU A 222 4.89 13.83 -15.80
CA GLU A 222 5.07 12.93 -16.94
C GLU A 222 6.46 12.30 -16.95
N VAL A 223 7.52 13.10 -16.77
CA VAL A 223 8.90 12.58 -16.72
C VAL A 223 9.13 11.67 -15.51
N SER A 224 8.58 12.01 -14.35
CA SER A 224 8.68 11.14 -13.17
C SER A 224 7.99 9.79 -13.39
N ALA A 225 6.82 9.79 -14.01
CA ALA A 225 6.10 8.57 -14.36
C ALA A 225 6.87 7.71 -15.39
N LEU A 226 7.49 8.35 -16.40
CA LEU A 226 8.38 7.65 -17.34
C LEU A 226 9.58 7.00 -16.63
N MET A 227 10.18 7.69 -15.66
CA MET A 227 11.28 7.13 -14.86
C MET A 227 10.83 5.96 -13.99
N GLU A 228 9.66 6.03 -13.37
CA GLU A 228 9.09 4.94 -12.56
C GLU A 228 8.75 3.71 -13.41
N ALA A 229 8.21 3.92 -14.61
CA ALA A 229 7.88 2.83 -15.54
C ALA A 229 9.11 2.14 -16.16
N ASN A 230 10.28 2.78 -16.14
CA ASN A 230 11.49 2.29 -16.80
C ASN A 230 12.66 2.11 -15.81
N ILE A 231 12.41 1.48 -14.66
CA ILE A 231 13.43 1.27 -13.60
C ILE A 231 14.46 0.22 -14.02
N GLU A 232 14.04 -0.86 -14.67
CA GLU A 232 14.89 -1.97 -15.08
C GLU A 232 15.77 -1.61 -16.30
N GLU A 233 15.20 -0.88 -17.24
CA GLU A 233 15.91 -0.35 -18.42
C GLU A 233 15.88 1.18 -18.40
N PRO A 234 16.80 1.83 -17.66
CA PRO A 234 16.71 3.26 -17.42
C PRO A 234 16.92 4.10 -18.66
N LEU A 235 15.96 4.98 -18.92
CA LEU A 235 16.04 5.97 -19.99
C LEU A 235 17.16 6.99 -19.72
N SER A 236 17.86 7.38 -20.79
CA SER A 236 18.83 8.48 -20.74
C SER A 236 18.13 9.84 -20.59
N LEU A 237 18.91 10.86 -20.23
CA LEU A 237 18.39 12.23 -20.13
C LEU A 237 17.85 12.73 -21.46
N ASP A 238 18.44 12.31 -22.58
CA ASP A 238 17.98 12.66 -23.94
C ASP A 238 16.64 12.01 -24.28
N GLU A 239 16.48 10.73 -23.98
CA GLU A 239 15.23 10.01 -24.18
C GLU A 239 14.09 10.59 -23.33
N LEU A 240 14.36 10.89 -22.06
CA LEU A 240 13.38 11.52 -21.17
C LEU A 240 12.95 12.90 -21.69
N ALA A 241 13.91 13.72 -22.16
CA ALA A 241 13.63 15.04 -22.71
C ALA A 241 12.80 14.93 -23.99
N ARG A 242 13.15 14.01 -24.89
CA ARG A 242 12.43 13.75 -26.15
C ARG A 242 11.01 13.25 -25.90
N LEU A 243 10.80 12.30 -24.99
CA LEU A 243 9.48 11.74 -24.68
C LEU A 243 8.55 12.77 -24.04
N ALA A 244 9.10 13.73 -23.30
CA ALA A 244 8.35 14.81 -22.66
C ALA A 244 8.23 16.08 -23.53
N ASP A 245 8.70 16.06 -24.78
CA ASP A 245 8.76 17.21 -25.68
C ASP A 245 9.45 18.44 -25.06
N LEU A 246 10.59 18.20 -24.40
CA LEU A 246 11.39 19.21 -23.73
C LEU A 246 12.85 19.18 -24.20
N SER A 247 13.56 20.34 -24.08
CA SER A 247 15.04 20.31 -24.16
C SER A 247 15.63 19.78 -22.86
N GLN A 248 16.78 19.10 -22.93
CA GLN A 248 17.52 18.63 -21.75
C GLN A 248 17.80 19.75 -20.74
N ARG A 249 18.12 20.96 -21.23
CA ARG A 249 18.37 22.14 -20.39
C ARG A 249 17.11 22.56 -19.63
N HIS A 250 15.94 22.51 -20.28
CA HIS A 250 14.64 22.82 -19.65
C HIS A 250 14.33 21.79 -18.57
N LEU A 251 14.47 20.50 -18.90
CA LEU A 251 14.26 19.39 -17.97
C LEU A 251 15.17 19.51 -16.73
N GLN A 252 16.45 19.75 -16.91
CA GLN A 252 17.40 19.95 -15.81
C GLN A 252 17.04 21.15 -14.93
N ARG A 253 16.67 22.29 -15.54
CA ARG A 253 16.26 23.50 -14.82
C ARG A 253 14.99 23.27 -14.02
N MET A 254 14.01 22.59 -14.59
CA MET A 254 12.73 22.27 -13.96
C MET A 254 12.95 21.38 -12.71
N PHE A 255 13.71 20.28 -12.83
CA PHE A 255 14.04 19.41 -11.69
C PHE A 255 14.84 20.16 -10.62
N LYS A 256 15.83 20.97 -11.02
CA LYS A 256 16.64 21.75 -10.08
C LYS A 256 15.82 22.79 -9.32
N HIS A 257 14.90 23.49 -10.02
CA HIS A 257 14.07 24.49 -9.40
C HIS A 257 13.01 23.88 -8.47
N THR A 258 12.39 22.77 -8.87
CA THR A 258 11.24 22.22 -8.15
C THR A 258 11.66 21.21 -7.06
N LEU A 259 12.70 20.40 -7.32
CA LEU A 259 13.12 19.32 -6.44
C LEU A 259 14.53 19.51 -5.87
N ASN A 260 15.20 20.63 -6.18
CA ASN A 260 16.57 20.94 -5.82
C ASN A 260 17.60 19.85 -6.19
N MET A 261 17.31 19.02 -7.19
CA MET A 261 18.18 17.94 -7.66
C MET A 261 18.17 17.82 -9.18
N THR A 262 19.11 17.07 -9.76
CA THR A 262 19.11 16.80 -11.21
C THR A 262 18.14 15.67 -11.55
N PRO A 263 17.61 15.59 -12.81
CA PRO A 263 16.75 14.48 -13.23
C PRO A 263 17.38 13.12 -13.00
N MET A 264 18.65 12.94 -13.37
CA MET A 264 19.34 11.66 -13.22
C MET A 264 19.62 11.29 -11.77
N HIS A 265 19.82 12.29 -10.88
CA HIS A 265 19.92 12.02 -9.44
C HIS A 265 18.57 11.60 -8.83
N TYR A 266 17.47 12.22 -9.24
CA TYR A 266 16.12 11.80 -8.89
C TYR A 266 15.86 10.36 -9.34
N TYR A 267 16.20 10.04 -10.59
CA TYR A 267 16.05 8.69 -11.16
C TYR A 267 16.88 7.65 -10.41
N LEU A 268 18.13 7.98 -10.08
CA LEU A 268 18.98 7.11 -9.26
C LEU A 268 18.32 6.81 -7.89
N ASN A 269 17.73 7.82 -7.25
CA ASN A 269 17.05 7.66 -5.98
C ASN A 269 15.81 6.75 -6.10
N LEU A 270 15.01 6.86 -7.17
CA LEU A 270 13.89 5.96 -7.45
C LEU A 270 14.36 4.50 -7.53
N ARG A 271 15.39 4.25 -8.33
CA ARG A 271 15.97 2.91 -8.51
C ARG A 271 16.53 2.33 -7.21
N LEU A 272 17.19 3.13 -6.40
CA LEU A 272 17.72 2.71 -5.10
C LEU A 272 16.62 2.42 -4.08
N ARG A 273 15.53 3.20 -4.06
CA ARG A 273 14.35 2.94 -3.22
C ARG A 273 13.65 1.64 -3.64
N ARG A 274 13.53 1.40 -4.95
CA ARG A 274 13.03 0.14 -5.49
C ARG A 274 13.89 -1.03 -5.04
N ALA A 275 15.22 -0.90 -5.16
CA ALA A 275 16.17 -1.92 -4.71
C ALA A 275 16.03 -2.22 -3.22
N ARG A 276 15.85 -1.20 -2.40
CA ARG A 276 15.62 -1.37 -0.96
C ARG A 276 14.36 -2.17 -0.67
N ALA A 277 13.25 -1.84 -1.34
CA ALA A 277 12.01 -2.59 -1.22
C ALA A 277 12.19 -4.07 -1.58
N LEU A 278 12.85 -4.38 -2.69
CA LEU A 278 13.14 -5.76 -3.10
C LEU A 278 14.04 -6.49 -2.09
N LEU A 279 15.07 -5.84 -1.55
CA LEU A 279 15.95 -6.44 -0.54
C LEU A 279 15.23 -6.77 0.76
N LEU A 280 14.26 -5.95 1.16
CA LEU A 280 13.50 -6.12 2.40
C LEU A 280 12.34 -7.11 2.28
N GLN A 281 11.73 -7.19 1.10
CA GLN A 281 10.45 -7.86 0.90
C GLN A 281 10.55 -9.17 0.11
N THR A 282 11.73 -9.48 -0.46
CA THR A 282 11.95 -10.69 -1.26
C THR A 282 13.22 -11.43 -0.85
N GLU A 283 13.33 -12.70 -1.25
CA GLU A 283 14.54 -13.52 -1.11
C GLU A 283 15.51 -13.37 -2.31
N MET A 284 15.27 -12.41 -3.21
CA MET A 284 16.14 -12.15 -4.38
C MET A 284 17.58 -11.91 -3.95
N SER A 285 18.55 -12.45 -4.69
CA SER A 285 19.96 -12.15 -4.41
C SER A 285 20.26 -10.67 -4.60
N VAL A 286 21.31 -10.14 -3.92
CA VAL A 286 21.75 -8.75 -4.13
C VAL A 286 22.09 -8.50 -5.62
N MET A 287 22.61 -9.52 -6.32
CA MET A 287 22.91 -9.45 -7.74
C MET A 287 21.61 -9.34 -8.56
N SER A 288 20.60 -10.17 -8.27
CA SER A 288 19.30 -10.10 -8.96
C SER A 288 18.62 -8.76 -8.75
N VAL A 289 18.66 -8.21 -7.52
CA VAL A 289 18.13 -6.85 -7.23
C VAL A 289 18.91 -5.77 -7.99
N THR A 290 20.24 -5.92 -8.12
CA THR A 290 21.06 -4.99 -8.91
C THR A 290 20.57 -4.90 -10.35
N VAL A 291 20.31 -6.04 -10.98
CA VAL A 291 19.83 -6.12 -12.37
C VAL A 291 18.39 -5.60 -12.47
N ALA A 292 17.48 -6.07 -11.62
CA ALA A 292 16.06 -5.65 -11.60
C ALA A 292 15.86 -4.14 -11.37
N CYS A 293 16.88 -3.45 -10.83
CA CYS A 293 16.89 -1.99 -10.68
C CYS A 293 17.75 -1.27 -11.72
N GLY A 294 18.09 -1.94 -12.83
CA GLY A 294 18.78 -1.37 -13.98
C GLY A 294 20.23 -0.99 -13.76
N PHE A 295 20.90 -1.56 -12.73
CA PHE A 295 22.33 -1.32 -12.52
C PHE A 295 23.16 -2.33 -13.30
N GLN A 296 24.07 -1.84 -14.15
CA GLN A 296 25.00 -2.67 -14.91
C GLN A 296 26.21 -3.15 -14.09
N SER A 297 26.44 -2.55 -12.92
CA SER A 297 27.59 -2.84 -12.05
C SER A 297 27.17 -2.92 -10.59
N SER A 298 27.45 -4.06 -9.97
CA SER A 298 27.22 -4.26 -8.52
C SER A 298 28.06 -3.34 -7.65
N CYS A 299 29.25 -2.93 -8.13
CA CYS A 299 30.10 -1.96 -7.45
C CYS A 299 29.44 -0.57 -7.43
N HIS A 300 28.95 -0.10 -8.57
CA HIS A 300 28.21 1.16 -8.68
C HIS A 300 26.94 1.13 -7.83
N PHE A 301 26.15 0.04 -7.90
CA PHE A 301 24.98 -0.17 -7.07
C PHE A 301 25.31 -0.07 -5.58
N SER A 302 26.26 -0.85 -5.09
CA SER A 302 26.63 -0.88 -3.66
C SER A 302 27.15 0.45 -3.15
N LYS A 303 27.94 1.18 -3.97
CA LYS A 303 28.43 2.53 -3.64
C LYS A 303 27.27 3.52 -3.54
N SER A 304 26.41 3.57 -4.54
CA SER A 304 25.23 4.48 -4.58
C SER A 304 24.26 4.17 -3.46
N TYR A 305 24.02 2.89 -3.18
CA TYR A 305 23.16 2.44 -2.09
C TYR A 305 23.68 2.90 -0.73
N ARG A 306 24.99 2.70 -0.47
CA ARG A 306 25.64 3.15 0.78
C ARG A 306 25.61 4.67 0.91
N THR A 307 25.76 5.41 -0.19
CA THR A 307 25.70 6.88 -0.17
C THR A 307 24.31 7.36 0.23
N LEU A 308 23.25 6.69 -0.24
CA LEU A 308 21.86 7.10 0.05
C LEU A 308 21.38 6.62 1.43
N PHE A 309 21.70 5.38 1.83
CA PHE A 309 21.12 4.75 3.02
C PHE A 309 22.12 4.59 4.19
N GLY A 310 23.39 4.92 4.01
CA GLY A 310 24.40 4.85 5.06
C GLY A 310 25.08 3.49 5.24
N TYR A 311 24.55 2.41 4.65
CA TYR A 311 25.06 1.04 4.76
C TYR A 311 24.93 0.26 3.46
N SER A 312 25.55 -0.93 3.39
CA SER A 312 25.55 -1.73 2.16
C SER A 312 24.24 -2.48 1.93
N PRO A 313 23.90 -2.85 0.67
CA PRO A 313 22.74 -3.68 0.37
C PRO A 313 22.71 -5.02 1.13
N SER A 314 23.89 -5.62 1.37
CA SER A 314 24.00 -6.88 2.12
C SER A 314 23.63 -6.72 3.60
N MET A 315 23.95 -5.55 4.19
CA MET A 315 23.61 -5.23 5.59
C MET A 315 22.10 -5.00 5.77
N GLU A 316 21.43 -4.42 4.78
CA GLU A 316 19.97 -4.24 4.82
C GLU A 316 19.25 -5.54 5.17
N ARG A 317 19.60 -6.62 4.48
CA ARG A 317 18.99 -7.95 4.68
C ARG A 317 19.34 -8.59 6.03
N SER A 318 20.59 -8.41 6.49
CA SER A 318 21.04 -8.99 7.78
C SER A 318 20.41 -8.28 8.98
N GLN A 319 20.27 -6.96 8.92
CA GLN A 319 19.66 -6.17 9.99
C GLN A 319 18.15 -6.45 10.12
N HIS A 320 17.45 -6.69 9.01
CA HIS A 320 16.01 -7.01 9.03
C HIS A 320 15.70 -8.39 9.60
N LYS A 321 16.60 -9.35 9.47
CA LYS A 321 16.46 -10.67 10.14
C LYS A 321 16.57 -10.61 11.67
N HIS A 322 17.09 -9.49 12.22
CA HIS A 322 17.35 -9.30 13.65
C HIS A 322 16.73 -8.01 14.22
N ALA A 323 15.92 -7.27 13.47
CA ALA A 323 15.37 -5.99 13.94
C ALA A 323 14.33 -6.18 15.05
N PRO A 324 14.49 -5.52 16.21
CA PRO A 324 13.41 -5.36 17.18
C PRO A 324 12.27 -4.52 16.61
N PRO A 325 11.07 -4.55 17.20
CA PRO A 325 9.91 -3.85 16.68
C PRO A 325 10.16 -2.35 16.54
N VAL A 326 9.55 -1.75 15.54
CA VAL A 326 9.69 -0.47 14.84
C VAL A 326 9.89 0.82 15.66
N HIS A 327 10.28 0.82 16.92
CA HIS A 327 10.69 2.03 17.64
C HIS A 327 12.01 2.67 17.11
N ALA A 328 12.72 2.03 16.20
CA ALA A 328 14.02 2.49 15.67
C ALA A 328 13.97 3.21 14.31
N LEU A 329 12.81 3.39 13.67
CA LEU A 329 12.70 4.08 12.37
C LEU A 329 12.42 5.60 12.50
N ALA A 330 12.52 6.17 13.69
CA ALA A 330 12.43 7.62 13.92
C ALA A 330 13.69 8.40 13.48
N SER A 331 14.74 7.73 12.97
CA SER A 331 15.91 8.39 12.37
C SER A 331 15.96 8.19 10.87
N SER A 332 14.94 8.63 10.14
CA SER A 332 15.10 8.95 8.73
C SER A 332 16.09 10.10 8.61
N PRO A 333 17.08 10.05 7.71
CA PRO A 333 17.98 11.19 7.54
C PRO A 333 17.17 12.42 7.18
N LYS A 334 17.45 13.53 7.86
CA LYS A 334 16.85 14.85 7.70
C LYS A 334 17.03 15.37 6.26
N ILE A 335 16.14 15.00 5.36
CA ILE A 335 16.11 15.54 3.98
C ILE A 335 15.10 16.68 3.85
N TYR A 336 14.31 16.98 4.90
CA TYR A 336 13.21 17.95 4.84
C TYR A 336 13.33 19.18 5.78
N GLU A 337 14.40 19.32 6.60
CA GLU A 337 14.47 20.42 7.55
C GLU A 337 15.12 21.72 7.04
N GLU A 338 15.74 21.75 5.84
CA GLU A 338 16.43 22.99 5.39
C GLU A 338 15.68 23.86 4.38
N SER A 339 14.42 23.55 4.01
CA SER A 339 13.71 24.35 3.01
C SER A 339 12.53 25.19 3.51
N PHE A 340 12.26 25.24 4.83
CA PHE A 340 11.13 26.02 5.39
C PHE A 340 11.53 27.20 6.29
N THR A 341 12.80 27.55 6.40
CA THR A 341 13.21 28.77 7.12
C THR A 341 13.92 29.74 6.17
N SER A 342 13.18 30.47 5.38
CA SER A 342 13.46 31.88 5.02
C SER A 342 12.32 32.44 4.17
N THR A 343 11.56 33.36 4.81
CA THR A 343 10.58 34.36 4.35
C THR A 343 9.35 33.87 3.67
#